data_f2993418f365be12067636958059043a
#
_entry.id   f2993418f365be12067636958059043a
#
_cell.length_a   1.000
_cell.length_b   1.000
_cell.length_c   1.000
_cell.angle_alpha   90.00
_cell.angle_beta   90.00
_cell.angle_gamma   90.00
#
_symmetry.space_group_name_H-M   'P 1'
#
loop_
_entity.id
_entity.type
_entity.pdbx_description
1 polymer ?
#
loop_
_entity_poly.entity_id
_entity_poly.type
_entity_poly.pdbx_seq_one_letter_code
_entity_poly.pdbx_strand_id
1 'polypeptide(L)'
;QSPALGWIPDFGGTASRIPPSLLDAARAAGARESLIDLVQQIWPEPGMSHEKAGKLREHALRDGHAPEHIQAVSLAFFILANHDPKSWADLVDRTIHIHGKFYGVGEDLREEAIDYGTILPLFRDGGFTGTIVSEWEGHAYLGTGGFEQVERHQAMCRKILAS
;
A
#
# COMPACT_ATOMS: atom_id res chain seq x y z
N GLN A 1 3.13 28.21 10.39
CA GLN A 1 3.83 26.92 10.29
C GLN A 1 5.34 27.18 10.42
N SER A 2 6.07 26.32 11.15
CA SER A 2 7.51 26.46 11.30
C SER A 2 8.25 26.10 10.02
N PRO A 3 9.18 26.94 9.53
CA PRO A 3 10.01 26.59 8.37
C PRO A 3 10.98 25.43 8.65
N ALA A 4 11.12 25.05 9.94
CA ALA A 4 11.97 23.93 10.36
C ALA A 4 11.29 22.55 10.26
N LEU A 5 9.98 22.49 9.92
CA LEU A 5 9.22 21.24 9.78
C LEU A 5 9.05 20.91 8.31
N GLY A 6 9.60 19.78 7.89
CA GLY A 6 9.34 19.14 6.60
C GLY A 6 8.40 17.95 6.72
N TRP A 7 7.99 17.41 5.57
CA TRP A 7 7.15 16.23 5.47
C TRP A 7 7.95 15.03 4.96
N ILE A 8 7.55 13.85 5.42
CA ILE A 8 8.01 12.56 4.92
C ILE A 8 6.76 11.77 4.53
N PRO A 9 6.24 11.94 3.30
CA PRO A 9 5.10 11.17 2.84
C PRO A 9 5.43 9.69 2.75
N ASP A 10 4.43 8.86 3.10
CA ASP A 10 4.44 7.42 2.93
C ASP A 10 3.38 7.05 1.89
N PHE A 11 3.81 6.49 0.75
CA PHE A 11 2.92 6.21 -0.37
C PHE A 11 1.90 5.10 -0.08
N GLY A 12 2.11 4.27 0.95
CA GLY A 12 1.11 3.31 1.45
C GLY A 12 -0.22 3.96 1.85
N GLY A 13 -0.20 5.28 2.12
CA GLY A 13 -1.41 6.07 2.37
C GLY A 13 -2.35 6.23 1.18
N THR A 14 -1.92 5.88 -0.05
CA THR A 14 -2.68 6.12 -1.31
C THR A 14 -2.91 4.85 -2.12
N ALA A 15 -3.02 3.70 -1.46
CA ALA A 15 -3.35 2.46 -2.13
C ALA A 15 -4.75 2.54 -2.78
N SER A 16 -4.87 2.12 -4.02
CA SER A 16 -6.14 2.09 -4.76
C SER A 16 -6.93 0.80 -4.53
N ARG A 17 -6.28 -0.23 -4.02
CA ARG A 17 -6.84 -1.56 -3.72
C ARG A 17 -5.98 -2.31 -2.72
N ILE A 18 -6.50 -3.40 -2.17
CA ILE A 18 -5.68 -4.35 -1.41
C ILE A 18 -4.72 -5.04 -2.40
N PRO A 19 -3.40 -5.17 -2.04
CA PRO A 19 -2.44 -5.86 -2.89
C PRO A 19 -2.91 -7.28 -3.23
N PRO A 20 -2.97 -7.66 -4.52
CA PRO A 20 -3.28 -9.05 -4.92
C PRO A 20 -2.38 -10.07 -4.22
N SER A 21 -1.09 -9.77 -4.06
CA SER A 21 -0.13 -10.65 -3.37
C SER A 21 -0.49 -10.92 -1.91
N LEU A 22 -1.08 -9.96 -1.18
CA LEU A 22 -1.60 -10.18 0.18
C LEU A 22 -2.79 -11.16 0.16
N LEU A 23 -3.72 -10.97 -0.78
CA LEU A 23 -4.89 -11.84 -0.91
C LEU A 23 -4.47 -13.25 -1.32
N ASP A 24 -3.49 -13.39 -2.21
CA ASP A 24 -2.95 -14.69 -2.63
C ASP A 24 -2.22 -15.40 -1.49
N ALA A 25 -1.47 -14.67 -0.67
CA ALA A 25 -0.86 -15.22 0.53
C ALA A 25 -1.92 -15.74 1.53
N ALA A 26 -3.02 -14.99 1.70
CA ALA A 26 -4.14 -15.45 2.54
C ALA A 26 -4.83 -16.70 1.97
N ARG A 27 -5.03 -16.79 0.65
CA ARG A 27 -5.53 -17.99 -0.04
C ARG A 27 -4.62 -19.19 0.17
N ALA A 28 -3.32 -18.99 -0.02
CA ALA A 28 -2.31 -20.03 0.19
C ALA A 28 -2.29 -20.54 1.64
N ALA A 29 -2.61 -19.67 2.60
CA ALA A 29 -2.76 -20.02 4.02
C ALA A 29 -4.11 -20.71 4.34
N GLY A 30 -5.04 -20.85 3.35
CA GLY A 30 -6.33 -21.54 3.51
C GLY A 30 -7.55 -20.61 3.72
N ALA A 31 -7.40 -19.29 3.53
CA ALA A 31 -8.54 -18.39 3.58
C ALA A 31 -9.53 -18.70 2.44
N ARG A 32 -10.82 -18.84 2.77
CA ARG A 32 -11.87 -19.07 1.78
C ARG A 32 -12.17 -17.79 0.98
N GLU A 33 -12.60 -17.95 -0.28
CA GLU A 33 -12.95 -16.80 -1.14
C GLU A 33 -13.99 -15.87 -0.52
N SER A 34 -14.96 -16.39 0.20
CA SER A 34 -15.95 -15.56 0.90
C SER A 34 -15.34 -14.59 1.92
N LEU A 35 -14.19 -14.93 2.53
CA LEU A 35 -13.44 -14.03 3.41
C LEU A 35 -12.67 -13.00 2.60
N ILE A 36 -12.09 -13.41 1.47
CA ILE A 36 -11.40 -12.51 0.53
C ILE A 36 -12.36 -11.45 -0.02
N ASP A 37 -13.55 -11.88 -0.46
CA ASP A 37 -14.61 -10.97 -0.93
C ASP A 37 -15.04 -9.99 0.16
N LEU A 38 -15.22 -10.49 1.39
CA LEU A 38 -15.66 -9.69 2.52
C LEU A 38 -14.64 -8.60 2.88
N VAL A 39 -13.34 -8.90 2.92
CA VAL A 39 -12.32 -7.89 3.19
C VAL A 39 -12.24 -6.85 2.07
N GLN A 40 -12.36 -7.26 0.80
CA GLN A 40 -12.37 -6.35 -0.34
C GLN A 40 -13.60 -5.43 -0.33
N GLN A 41 -14.75 -5.93 0.13
CA GLN A 41 -15.96 -5.13 0.29
C GLN A 41 -15.83 -4.08 1.39
N ILE A 42 -15.26 -4.45 2.55
CA ILE A 42 -15.15 -3.56 3.71
C ILE A 42 -14.02 -2.54 3.55
N TRP A 43 -12.92 -2.91 2.85
CA TRP A 43 -11.72 -2.08 2.79
C TRP A 43 -11.97 -0.65 2.29
N PRO A 44 -12.74 -0.38 1.20
CA PRO A 44 -13.00 0.97 0.71
C PRO A 44 -14.00 1.76 1.55
N GLU A 45 -14.69 1.15 2.52
CA GLU A 45 -15.67 1.85 3.35
C GLU A 45 -15.00 2.97 4.17
N PRO A 46 -15.71 4.05 4.50
CA PRO A 46 -15.21 5.06 5.42
C PRO A 46 -15.09 4.46 6.83
N GLY A 47 -14.20 5.02 7.64
CA GLY A 47 -14.00 4.59 9.03
C GLY A 47 -12.53 4.32 9.36
N MET A 48 -12.24 4.21 10.65
CA MET A 48 -10.89 3.92 11.14
C MET A 48 -10.53 2.45 10.95
N SER A 49 -9.24 2.17 10.81
CA SER A 49 -8.72 0.82 10.59
C SER A 49 -9.24 -0.21 11.59
N HIS A 50 -9.29 0.13 12.87
CA HIS A 50 -9.77 -0.79 13.91
C HIS A 50 -11.28 -1.03 13.85
N GLU A 51 -12.08 -0.06 13.38
CA GLU A 51 -13.53 -0.24 13.17
C GLU A 51 -13.79 -1.20 12.02
N LYS A 52 -13.08 -1.02 10.90
CA LYS A 52 -13.15 -1.93 9.73
C LYS A 52 -12.72 -3.34 10.10
N ALA A 53 -11.60 -3.48 10.83
CA ALA A 53 -11.13 -4.78 11.31
C ALA A 53 -12.13 -5.44 12.29
N GLY A 54 -12.76 -4.66 13.16
CA GLY A 54 -13.83 -5.12 14.04
C GLY A 54 -15.04 -5.64 13.26
N LYS A 55 -15.50 -4.87 12.27
CA LYS A 55 -16.61 -5.25 11.37
C LYS A 55 -16.28 -6.54 10.60
N LEU A 56 -15.08 -6.62 10.01
CA LEU A 56 -14.63 -7.84 9.33
C LEU A 56 -14.68 -9.04 10.28
N ARG A 57 -14.09 -8.90 11.46
CA ARG A 57 -14.02 -9.98 12.45
C ARG A 57 -15.42 -10.48 12.86
N GLU A 58 -16.34 -9.58 13.13
CA GLU A 58 -17.71 -9.93 13.53
C GLU A 58 -18.40 -10.76 12.44
N HIS A 59 -18.37 -10.28 11.19
CA HIS A 59 -19.01 -10.97 10.07
C HIS A 59 -18.33 -12.33 9.79
N ALA A 60 -17.01 -12.32 9.71
CA ALA A 60 -16.23 -13.52 9.38
C ALA A 60 -16.38 -14.63 10.44
N LEU A 61 -16.41 -14.29 11.74
CA LEU A 61 -16.67 -15.27 12.80
C LEU A 61 -18.09 -15.85 12.73
N ARG A 62 -19.09 -15.03 12.42
CA ARG A 62 -20.48 -15.48 12.22
C ARG A 62 -20.57 -16.47 11.06
N ASP A 63 -19.80 -16.26 10.01
CA ASP A 63 -19.76 -17.12 8.81
C ASP A 63 -18.79 -18.32 8.97
N GLY A 64 -18.24 -18.52 10.19
CA GLY A 64 -17.41 -19.66 10.54
C GLY A 64 -16.03 -19.66 9.88
N HIS A 65 -15.43 -18.49 9.65
CA HIS A 65 -14.02 -18.37 9.24
C HIS A 65 -13.08 -18.56 10.41
N ALA A 66 -11.90 -19.14 10.15
CA ALA A 66 -10.89 -19.37 11.16
C ALA A 66 -10.24 -18.06 11.61
N PRO A 67 -9.98 -17.85 12.92
CA PRO A 67 -9.41 -16.60 13.44
C PRO A 67 -8.07 -16.20 12.80
N GLU A 68 -7.21 -17.19 12.51
CA GLU A 68 -5.92 -16.96 11.85
C GLU A 68 -6.06 -16.41 10.44
N HIS A 69 -7.05 -16.86 9.68
CA HIS A 69 -7.32 -16.34 8.33
C HIS A 69 -7.92 -14.92 8.40
N ILE A 70 -8.79 -14.65 9.38
CA ILE A 70 -9.34 -13.32 9.63
C ILE A 70 -8.20 -12.35 9.96
N GLN A 71 -7.25 -12.76 10.80
CA GLN A 71 -6.09 -11.95 11.17
C GLN A 71 -5.23 -11.64 9.94
N ALA A 72 -4.95 -12.64 9.10
CA ALA A 72 -4.12 -12.48 7.91
C ALA A 72 -4.69 -11.40 6.96
N VAL A 73 -5.99 -11.45 6.64
CA VAL A 73 -6.60 -10.45 5.74
C VAL A 73 -6.85 -9.10 6.43
N SER A 74 -6.99 -9.07 7.76
CA SER A 74 -7.15 -7.82 8.52
C SER A 74 -5.93 -6.91 8.43
N LEU A 75 -4.75 -7.45 8.10
CA LEU A 75 -3.52 -6.69 7.89
C LEU A 75 -3.74 -5.53 6.90
N ALA A 76 -4.56 -5.74 5.87
CA ALA A 76 -4.90 -4.72 4.88
C ALA A 76 -5.42 -3.41 5.48
N PHE A 77 -6.11 -3.44 6.63
CA PHE A 77 -6.64 -2.24 7.26
C PHE A 77 -5.57 -1.41 8.01
N PHE A 78 -4.43 -2.00 8.31
CA PHE A 78 -3.38 -1.37 9.11
C PHE A 78 -2.18 -0.91 8.29
N ILE A 79 -1.92 -1.55 7.15
CA ILE A 79 -0.78 -1.22 6.29
C ILE A 79 -1.18 -0.39 5.07
N LEU A 80 -2.47 -0.20 4.82
CA LEU A 80 -3.01 0.50 3.67
C LEU A 80 -3.95 1.63 4.09
N ALA A 81 -3.92 2.72 3.30
CA ALA A 81 -4.99 3.71 3.27
C ALA A 81 -5.29 4.10 1.82
N ASN A 82 -6.49 4.64 1.55
CA ASN A 82 -6.98 4.91 0.20
C ASN A 82 -7.25 6.41 -0.02
N HIS A 83 -6.31 7.26 0.41
CA HIS A 83 -6.38 8.69 0.10
C HIS A 83 -6.15 8.94 -1.38
N ASP A 84 -6.71 10.05 -1.90
CA ASP A 84 -6.45 10.48 -3.27
C ASP A 84 -4.95 10.78 -3.44
N PRO A 85 -4.23 10.10 -4.35
CA PRO A 85 -2.82 10.37 -4.60
C PRO A 85 -2.53 11.82 -5.00
N LYS A 86 -3.49 12.53 -5.58
CA LYS A 86 -3.35 13.96 -5.92
C LYS A 86 -3.25 14.88 -4.70
N SER A 87 -3.69 14.42 -3.52
CA SER A 87 -3.53 15.18 -2.26
C SER A 87 -2.09 15.46 -1.88
N TRP A 88 -1.12 14.72 -2.43
CA TRP A 88 0.31 14.97 -2.22
C TRP A 88 0.80 16.27 -2.87
N ALA A 89 0.10 16.80 -3.90
CA ALA A 89 0.52 18.01 -4.60
C ALA A 89 0.73 19.22 -3.67
N ASP A 90 -0.11 19.36 -2.64
CA ASP A 90 -0.03 20.46 -1.67
C ASP A 90 1.12 20.33 -0.66
N LEU A 91 1.84 19.21 -0.69
CA LEU A 91 2.91 18.91 0.27
C LEU A 91 4.30 18.84 -0.36
N VAL A 92 4.39 18.91 -1.70
CA VAL A 92 5.65 18.69 -2.46
C VAL A 92 6.74 19.67 -2.03
N ASP A 93 6.42 20.95 -1.92
CA ASP A 93 7.36 22.04 -1.59
C ASP A 93 7.98 21.90 -0.18
N ARG A 94 7.35 21.09 0.68
CA ARG A 94 7.77 20.84 2.05
C ARG A 94 8.27 19.42 2.28
N THR A 95 8.26 18.60 1.25
CA THR A 95 8.73 17.22 1.32
C THR A 95 10.25 17.19 1.26
N ILE A 96 10.88 16.58 2.26
CA ILE A 96 12.34 16.43 2.36
C ILE A 96 12.81 15.04 1.98
N HIS A 97 11.95 14.04 2.16
CA HIS A 97 12.22 12.62 1.95
C HIS A 97 10.91 11.89 1.68
N ILE A 98 10.94 10.80 0.95
CA ILE A 98 9.75 10.00 0.63
C ILE A 98 9.99 8.54 1.02
N HIS A 99 9.07 7.97 1.78
CA HIS A 99 8.92 6.53 1.91
C HIS A 99 8.16 6.01 0.69
N GLY A 100 8.91 5.53 -0.28
CA GLY A 100 8.38 4.86 -1.46
C GLY A 100 7.93 3.47 -1.10
N LYS A 101 6.84 3.39 -0.30
CA LYS A 101 6.26 2.13 0.13
C LYS A 101 5.64 1.40 -1.04
N PHE A 102 5.85 0.09 -1.10
CA PHE A 102 5.29 -0.76 -2.14
C PHE A 102 5.08 -2.19 -1.62
N TYR A 103 4.21 -2.91 -2.27
CA TYR A 103 3.80 -4.27 -1.87
C TYR A 103 4.35 -5.33 -2.80
N GLY A 104 4.20 -5.13 -4.11
CA GLY A 104 4.77 -5.97 -5.14
C GLY A 104 4.92 -5.22 -6.45
N VAL A 105 6.06 -5.43 -7.12
CA VAL A 105 6.31 -4.91 -8.46
C VAL A 105 6.50 -6.08 -9.42
N GLY A 106 5.62 -6.16 -10.42
CA GLY A 106 5.67 -7.20 -11.44
C GLY A 106 6.85 -7.04 -12.39
N GLU A 107 7.04 -8.03 -13.28
CA GLU A 107 8.06 -7.98 -14.35
C GLU A 107 7.80 -6.86 -15.35
N ASP A 108 6.55 -6.43 -15.47
CA ASP A 108 6.13 -5.29 -16.29
C ASP A 108 6.47 -3.93 -15.67
N LEU A 109 7.12 -3.92 -14.50
CA LEU A 109 7.45 -2.73 -13.72
C LEU A 109 6.21 -1.93 -13.33
N ARG A 110 5.18 -2.61 -12.83
CA ARG A 110 3.99 -1.99 -12.23
C ARG A 110 3.85 -2.43 -10.79
N GLU A 111 3.60 -1.46 -9.93
CA GLU A 111 3.21 -1.71 -8.55
C GLU A 111 1.75 -2.15 -8.50
N GLU A 112 1.45 -3.11 -7.62
CA GLU A 112 0.16 -3.81 -7.64
C GLU A 112 -1.00 -3.08 -6.95
N ALA A 113 -0.73 -2.10 -6.07
CA ALA A 113 -1.75 -1.41 -5.27
C ALA A 113 -1.66 0.12 -5.29
N ILE A 114 -0.48 0.69 -5.54
CA ILE A 114 -0.21 2.13 -5.49
C ILE A 114 0.03 2.67 -6.89
N ASP A 115 -0.62 3.77 -7.24
CA ASP A 115 -0.47 4.41 -8.56
C ASP A 115 0.77 5.32 -8.60
N TYR A 116 1.93 4.72 -8.72
CA TYR A 116 3.22 5.42 -8.90
C TYR A 116 3.25 6.29 -10.16
N GLY A 117 2.49 5.90 -11.19
CA GLY A 117 2.38 6.67 -12.43
C GLY A 117 1.74 8.05 -12.25
N THR A 118 0.83 8.18 -11.27
CA THR A 118 0.25 9.47 -10.89
C THR A 118 1.12 10.20 -9.86
N ILE A 119 1.64 9.49 -8.86
CA ILE A 119 2.32 10.12 -7.71
C ILE A 119 3.68 10.71 -8.10
N LEU A 120 4.56 9.94 -8.76
CA LEU A 120 5.92 10.39 -9.04
C LEU A 120 5.98 11.65 -9.93
N PRO A 121 5.16 11.77 -10.99
CA PRO A 121 5.09 13.03 -11.76
C PRO A 121 4.68 14.24 -10.91
N LEU A 122 3.78 14.10 -9.94
CA LEU A 122 3.42 15.22 -9.04
C LEU A 122 4.64 15.76 -8.29
N PHE A 123 5.47 14.88 -7.76
CA PHE A 123 6.69 15.26 -7.04
C PHE A 123 7.76 15.83 -7.98
N ARG A 124 7.99 15.21 -9.15
CA ARG A 124 8.92 15.71 -10.17
C ARG A 124 8.52 17.12 -10.63
N ASP A 125 7.28 17.27 -11.06
CA ASP A 125 6.77 18.51 -11.65
C ASP A 125 6.60 19.61 -10.60
N GLY A 126 6.39 19.23 -9.33
CA GLY A 126 6.41 20.13 -8.17
C GLY A 126 7.81 20.52 -7.69
N GLY A 127 8.87 20.05 -8.35
CA GLY A 127 10.26 20.44 -8.06
C GLY A 127 10.90 19.72 -6.87
N PHE A 128 10.42 18.54 -6.50
CA PHE A 128 11.04 17.73 -5.45
C PHE A 128 12.45 17.27 -5.87
N THR A 129 13.43 17.56 -5.03
CA THR A 129 14.86 17.20 -5.24
C THR A 129 15.41 16.28 -4.16
N GLY A 130 14.56 15.80 -3.26
CA GLY A 130 14.96 14.91 -2.16
C GLY A 130 15.15 13.46 -2.59
N THR A 131 15.16 12.56 -1.62
CA THR A 131 15.39 11.13 -1.82
C THR A 131 14.08 10.34 -1.69
N ILE A 132 13.89 9.36 -2.57
CA ILE A 132 12.85 8.34 -2.45
C ILE A 132 13.51 7.04 -2.00
N VAL A 133 13.15 6.53 -0.84
CA VAL A 133 13.64 5.26 -0.30
C VAL A 133 12.64 4.16 -0.61
N SER A 134 13.11 3.05 -1.18
CA SER A 134 12.28 1.87 -1.42
C SER A 134 11.96 1.19 -0.09
N GLU A 135 10.68 1.05 0.24
CA GLU A 135 10.17 0.41 1.45
C GLU A 135 9.24 -0.74 1.07
N TRP A 136 9.79 -1.98 1.06
CA TRP A 136 9.00 -3.15 0.68
C TRP A 136 8.17 -3.67 1.84
N GLU A 137 6.88 -3.38 1.84
CA GLU A 137 5.92 -3.84 2.85
C GLU A 137 5.44 -5.28 2.61
N GLY A 138 5.61 -5.81 1.40
CA GLY A 138 5.27 -7.21 1.08
C GLY A 138 5.95 -8.24 1.96
N HIS A 139 7.05 -7.89 2.66
CA HIS A 139 7.72 -8.75 3.64
C HIS A 139 6.79 -9.21 4.77
N ALA A 140 5.76 -8.44 5.09
CA ALA A 140 4.81 -8.75 6.17
C ALA A 140 4.02 -10.05 5.91
N TYR A 141 3.93 -10.51 4.65
CA TYR A 141 3.14 -11.69 4.27
C TYR A 141 3.81 -12.59 3.21
N LEU A 142 4.86 -12.12 2.51
CA LEU A 142 5.57 -12.93 1.49
C LEU A 142 6.86 -13.58 2.00
N GLY A 143 7.49 -13.04 3.01
CA GLY A 143 8.65 -13.62 3.70
C GLY A 143 9.99 -13.60 2.95
N THR A 144 10.01 -13.63 1.61
CA THR A 144 11.24 -13.70 0.77
C THR A 144 11.12 -12.83 -0.49
N GLY A 145 12.26 -12.56 -1.15
CA GLY A 145 12.28 -11.84 -2.44
C GLY A 145 12.53 -10.33 -2.32
N GLY A 146 12.86 -9.80 -1.14
CA GLY A 146 12.97 -8.36 -0.90
C GLY A 146 13.98 -7.64 -1.80
N PHE A 147 15.15 -8.19 -2.07
CA PHE A 147 16.15 -7.56 -2.95
C PHE A 147 15.65 -7.40 -4.38
N GLU A 148 15.09 -8.46 -4.95
CA GLU A 148 14.51 -8.42 -6.31
C GLU A 148 13.36 -7.42 -6.39
N GLN A 149 12.50 -7.37 -5.38
CA GLN A 149 11.39 -6.42 -5.32
C GLN A 149 11.89 -4.97 -5.23
N VAL A 150 12.93 -4.69 -4.46
CA VAL A 150 13.56 -3.36 -4.39
C VAL A 150 14.18 -2.98 -5.75
N GLU A 151 14.88 -3.89 -6.43
CA GLU A 151 15.45 -3.64 -7.76
C GLU A 151 14.36 -3.29 -8.78
N ARG A 152 13.26 -4.06 -8.82
CA ARG A 152 12.11 -3.78 -9.69
C ARG A 152 11.46 -2.45 -9.36
N HIS A 153 11.26 -2.14 -8.08
CA HIS A 153 10.70 -0.87 -7.65
C HIS A 153 11.57 0.32 -8.09
N GLN A 154 12.88 0.25 -7.90
CA GLN A 154 13.79 1.30 -8.36
C GLN A 154 13.81 1.44 -9.88
N ALA A 155 13.75 0.32 -10.62
CA ALA A 155 13.66 0.33 -12.09
C ALA A 155 12.35 0.99 -12.55
N MET A 156 11.22 0.67 -11.91
CA MET A 156 9.92 1.29 -12.14
C MET A 156 9.98 2.80 -11.91
N CYS A 157 10.49 3.24 -10.74
CA CYS A 157 10.59 4.65 -10.41
C CYS A 157 11.44 5.42 -11.43
N ARG A 158 12.61 4.89 -11.81
CA ARG A 158 13.46 5.50 -12.84
C ARG A 158 12.75 5.61 -14.19
N LYS A 159 12.02 4.58 -14.60
CA LYS A 159 11.25 4.59 -15.86
C LYS A 159 10.16 5.67 -15.86
N ILE A 160 9.40 5.80 -14.77
CA ILE A 160 8.34 6.80 -14.64
C ILE A 160 8.93 8.22 -14.62
N LEU A 161 10.01 8.44 -13.88
CA LEU A 161 10.63 9.77 -13.77
C LEU A 161 11.34 10.23 -15.05
N ALA A 162 11.69 9.31 -15.95
CA ALA A 162 12.30 9.60 -17.25
C ALA A 162 11.28 9.90 -18.36
N SER A 163 9.99 9.63 -18.14
CA SER A 163 8.89 9.90 -19.09
C SER A 163 8.31 11.30 -18.89
#